data_084efd0371a1c6547f40597c66ba7f9f
#
_entry.id   084efd0371a1c6547f40597c66ba7f9f
#
_cell.length_a   1.000
_cell.length_b   1.000
_cell.length_c   1.000
_cell.angle_alpha   90.00
_cell.angle_beta   90.00
_cell.angle_gamma   90.00
#
_symmetry.space_group_name_H-M   'P 1'
#
loop_
_entity.id
_entity.type
_entity.pdbx_description
1 polymer ?
#
loop_
_entity_poly.entity_id
_entity_poly.type
_entity_poly.pdbx_seq_one_letter_code
_entity_poly.pdbx_strand_id
1 'polypeptide(L)'
;EDRVLFEHEFVRLTWDKPDLTADEINLYLNVCKEVINLEVVSAHLNKLNDMFDIADDQTEMSVRLAEIIKAKSGEYHQCETRIENLTKKLQGDRAERMKKSQKENASFLSIVQLFQEEEERKTMARIAEMQKQAIKKEAERLEGMAEWKARVLGISQEDVI
;
A
#
# COMPACT_ATOMS: atom_id res chain seq x y z
N GLU A 1 -5.25 -14.52 32.72
CA GLU A 1 -5.52 -15.25 31.46
C GLU A 1 -5.93 -14.28 30.37
N ASP A 2 -6.93 -13.43 30.57
CA ASP A 2 -7.46 -12.48 29.58
C ASP A 2 -6.39 -11.52 29.01
N ARG A 3 -5.44 -11.07 29.85
CA ARG A 3 -4.35 -10.19 29.41
C ARG A 3 -3.42 -10.90 28.44
N VAL A 4 -3.04 -12.13 28.70
CA VAL A 4 -2.15 -12.92 27.85
C VAL A 4 -2.83 -13.21 26.52
N LEU A 5 -4.11 -13.55 26.55
CA LEU A 5 -4.92 -13.75 25.35
C LEU A 5 -5.00 -12.49 24.52
N PHE A 6 -5.23 -11.33 25.16
CA PHE A 6 -5.26 -10.03 24.50
C PHE A 6 -3.95 -9.70 23.79
N GLU A 7 -2.82 -9.84 24.50
CA GLU A 7 -1.50 -9.56 23.97
C GLU A 7 -1.18 -10.49 22.77
N HIS A 8 -1.51 -11.78 22.90
CA HIS A 8 -1.33 -12.77 21.83
C HIS A 8 -2.15 -12.41 20.58
N GLU A 9 -3.45 -12.13 20.76
CA GLU A 9 -4.35 -11.78 19.65
C GLU A 9 -3.94 -10.46 19.00
N PHE A 10 -3.54 -9.46 19.77
CA PHE A 10 -3.07 -8.19 19.22
C PHE A 10 -1.82 -8.38 18.37
N VAL A 11 -0.84 -9.13 18.85
CA VAL A 11 0.37 -9.45 18.08
C VAL A 11 0.01 -10.24 16.83
N ARG A 12 -0.83 -11.27 16.94
CA ARG A 12 -1.27 -12.08 15.80
C ARG A 12 -1.90 -11.24 14.69
N LEU A 13 -2.72 -10.26 15.05
CA LEU A 13 -3.44 -9.41 14.10
C LEU A 13 -2.59 -8.29 13.49
N THR A 14 -1.51 -7.87 14.14
CA THR A 14 -0.72 -6.69 13.76
C THR A 14 0.71 -7.00 13.30
N TRP A 15 1.22 -8.18 13.58
CA TRP A 15 2.59 -8.63 13.31
C TRP A 15 3.11 -8.31 11.89
N ASP A 16 2.29 -8.53 10.87
CA ASP A 16 2.64 -8.35 9.44
C ASP A 16 2.35 -6.93 8.92
N LYS A 17 2.02 -5.98 9.80
CA LYS A 17 1.49 -4.66 9.44
C LYS A 17 2.28 -3.53 10.12
N PRO A 18 3.49 -3.18 9.63
CA PRO A 18 4.33 -2.15 10.26
C PRO A 18 3.81 -0.72 10.09
N ASP A 19 2.84 -0.51 9.19
CA ASP A 19 2.34 0.80 8.74
C ASP A 19 0.94 1.14 9.29
N LEU A 20 0.61 0.67 10.49
CA LEU A 20 -0.70 0.91 11.11
C LEU A 20 -0.91 2.37 11.46
N THR A 21 -2.10 2.89 11.13
CA THR A 21 -2.56 4.19 11.63
C THR A 21 -3.16 4.06 13.04
N ALA A 22 -3.28 5.21 13.76
CA ALA A 22 -3.87 5.22 15.09
C ALA A 22 -5.32 4.69 15.09
N ASP A 23 -6.09 4.99 14.03
CA ASP A 23 -7.47 4.51 13.89
C ASP A 23 -7.52 3.00 13.65
N GLU A 24 -6.63 2.48 12.81
CA GLU A 24 -6.49 1.03 12.60
C GLU A 24 -6.10 0.32 13.90
N ILE A 25 -5.16 0.87 14.68
CA ILE A 25 -4.78 0.33 15.99
C ILE A 25 -5.99 0.26 16.92
N ASN A 26 -6.80 1.33 17.00
CA ASN A 26 -8.00 1.34 17.82
C ASN A 26 -9.03 0.28 17.37
N LEU A 27 -9.18 0.07 16.06
CA LEU A 27 -10.04 -0.99 15.54
C LEU A 27 -9.52 -2.39 15.90
N TYR A 28 -8.19 -2.62 15.79
CA TYR A 28 -7.58 -3.89 16.23
C TYR A 28 -7.76 -4.12 17.72
N LEU A 29 -7.60 -3.10 18.56
CA LEU A 29 -7.88 -3.20 19.99
C LEU A 29 -9.33 -3.58 20.29
N ASN A 30 -10.28 -3.07 19.52
CA ASN A 30 -11.69 -3.43 19.65
C ASN A 30 -11.94 -4.88 19.20
N VAL A 31 -11.31 -5.34 18.13
CA VAL A 31 -11.36 -6.76 17.71
C VAL A 31 -10.84 -7.66 18.82
N CYS A 32 -9.68 -7.36 19.41
CA CYS A 32 -9.12 -8.14 20.50
C CYS A 32 -10.06 -8.21 21.73
N LYS A 33 -10.75 -7.10 22.06
CA LYS A 33 -11.74 -7.09 23.15
C LYS A 33 -12.94 -8.00 22.84
N GLU A 34 -13.46 -7.95 21.60
CA GLU A 34 -14.58 -8.81 21.21
C GLU A 34 -14.16 -10.29 21.15
N VAL A 35 -12.92 -10.61 20.80
CA VAL A 35 -12.39 -11.98 20.86
C VAL A 35 -12.36 -12.49 22.30
N ILE A 36 -11.94 -11.67 23.27
CA ILE A 36 -11.99 -12.05 24.69
C ILE A 36 -13.43 -12.25 25.16
N ASN A 37 -14.34 -11.35 24.78
CA ASN A 37 -15.75 -11.48 25.12
C ASN A 37 -16.33 -12.78 24.56
N LEU A 38 -15.97 -13.14 23.33
CA LEU A 38 -16.39 -14.41 22.69
C LEU A 38 -15.90 -15.61 23.48
N GLU A 39 -14.64 -15.62 23.93
CA GLU A 39 -14.06 -16.70 24.72
C GLU A 39 -14.75 -16.85 26.08
N VAL A 40 -15.03 -15.73 26.77
CA VAL A 40 -15.77 -15.72 28.04
C VAL A 40 -17.19 -16.26 27.87
N VAL A 41 -17.90 -15.82 26.81
CA VAL A 41 -19.26 -16.31 26.52
C VAL A 41 -19.24 -17.79 26.16
N SER A 42 -18.27 -18.25 25.39
CA SER A 42 -18.04 -19.66 25.05
C SER A 42 -17.81 -20.51 26.30
N ALA A 43 -16.93 -20.05 27.20
CA ALA A 43 -16.69 -20.76 28.47
C ALA A 43 -17.96 -20.85 29.36
N HIS A 44 -18.78 -19.79 29.36
CA HIS A 44 -20.08 -19.82 30.07
C HIS A 44 -21.06 -20.79 29.42
N LEU A 45 -21.14 -20.80 28.08
CA LEU A 45 -22.00 -21.76 27.35
C LEU A 45 -21.61 -23.21 27.66
N ASN A 46 -20.32 -23.52 27.66
CA ASN A 46 -19.82 -24.85 27.97
C ASN A 46 -20.27 -25.27 29.40
N LYS A 47 -20.10 -24.40 30.41
CA LYS A 47 -20.55 -24.65 31.77
C LYS A 47 -22.07 -24.85 31.88
N LEU A 48 -22.85 -24.04 31.15
CA LEU A 48 -24.31 -24.17 31.14
C LEU A 48 -24.77 -25.47 30.48
N ASN A 49 -24.11 -25.89 29.41
CA ASN A 49 -24.34 -27.16 28.77
C ASN A 49 -24.00 -28.34 29.71
N ASP A 50 -22.85 -28.29 30.38
CA ASP A 50 -22.47 -29.29 31.37
C ASP A 50 -23.54 -29.39 32.52
N MET A 51 -24.03 -28.22 32.97
CA MET A 51 -25.11 -28.20 34.00
C MET A 51 -26.43 -28.71 33.46
N PHE A 52 -26.76 -28.47 32.19
CA PHE A 52 -27.96 -28.97 31.54
C PHE A 52 -27.92 -30.50 31.41
N ASP A 53 -26.75 -31.04 31.02
CA ASP A 53 -26.57 -32.50 30.88
C ASP A 53 -26.65 -33.24 32.23
N ILE A 54 -26.30 -32.59 33.34
CA ILE A 54 -26.36 -33.13 34.69
C ILE A 54 -27.79 -32.98 35.29
N ALA A 55 -28.57 -32.02 34.80
CA ALA A 55 -29.91 -31.70 35.32
C ALA A 55 -30.96 -32.77 34.89
N ASP A 56 -30.83 -33.95 35.45
CA ASP A 56 -31.68 -35.07 35.17
C ASP A 56 -33.12 -34.82 35.73
N ASP A 57 -34.12 -34.86 34.85
CA ASP A 57 -35.59 -34.89 35.10
C ASP A 57 -36.26 -33.77 35.95
N GLN A 58 -35.57 -32.74 36.38
CA GLN A 58 -36.23 -31.57 36.96
C GLN A 58 -36.70 -30.61 35.87
N THR A 59 -37.90 -30.83 35.37
CA THR A 59 -38.48 -30.13 34.20
C THR A 59 -38.41 -28.59 34.29
N GLU A 60 -38.62 -28.01 35.47
CA GLU A 60 -38.56 -26.55 35.65
C GLU A 60 -37.14 -26.00 35.54
N MET A 61 -36.15 -26.72 36.08
CA MET A 61 -34.75 -26.31 36.03
C MET A 61 -34.17 -26.44 34.63
N SER A 62 -34.49 -27.50 33.92
CA SER A 62 -34.04 -27.72 32.53
C SER A 62 -34.62 -26.66 31.57
N VAL A 63 -35.89 -26.25 31.75
CA VAL A 63 -36.50 -25.18 30.96
C VAL A 63 -35.77 -23.85 31.18
N ARG A 64 -35.49 -23.48 32.43
CA ARG A 64 -34.73 -22.23 32.75
C ARG A 64 -33.31 -22.25 32.19
N LEU A 65 -32.61 -23.38 32.29
CA LEU A 65 -31.29 -23.56 31.71
C LEU A 65 -31.33 -23.42 30.19
N ALA A 66 -32.28 -24.01 29.51
CA ALA A 66 -32.48 -23.91 28.07
C ALA A 66 -32.70 -22.45 27.62
N GLU A 67 -33.48 -21.67 28.38
CA GLU A 67 -33.66 -20.22 28.09
C GLU A 67 -32.37 -19.43 28.26
N ILE A 68 -31.59 -19.70 29.31
CA ILE A 68 -30.29 -19.03 29.54
C ILE A 68 -29.27 -19.41 28.45
N ILE A 69 -29.21 -20.69 28.07
CA ILE A 69 -28.36 -21.19 26.97
C ILE A 69 -28.71 -20.47 25.66
N LYS A 70 -30.01 -20.37 25.35
CA LYS A 70 -30.50 -19.66 24.16
C LYS A 70 -30.11 -18.18 24.17
N ALA A 71 -30.26 -17.51 25.33
CA ALA A 71 -29.85 -16.11 25.46
C ALA A 71 -28.31 -15.92 25.26
N LYS A 72 -27.51 -16.79 25.90
CA LYS A 72 -26.06 -16.78 25.78
C LYS A 72 -25.55 -17.16 24.38
N SER A 73 -26.21 -18.08 23.70
CA SER A 73 -25.95 -18.38 22.29
C SER A 73 -26.24 -17.18 21.40
N GLY A 74 -27.27 -16.38 21.69
CA GLY A 74 -27.52 -15.11 21.02
C GLY A 74 -26.43 -14.10 21.24
N GLU A 75 -25.91 -13.98 22.47
CA GLU A 75 -24.74 -13.11 22.76
C GLU A 75 -23.48 -13.57 22.00
N TYR A 76 -23.22 -14.87 21.94
CA TYR A 76 -22.11 -15.44 21.17
C TYR A 76 -22.18 -15.05 19.71
N HIS A 77 -23.30 -15.23 19.04
CA HIS A 77 -23.45 -14.81 17.63
C HIS A 77 -23.36 -13.31 17.42
N GLN A 78 -23.77 -12.50 18.41
CA GLN A 78 -23.58 -11.06 18.33
C GLN A 78 -22.09 -10.67 18.40
N CYS A 79 -21.29 -11.35 19.24
CA CYS A 79 -19.83 -11.15 19.27
C CYS A 79 -19.17 -11.54 17.97
N GLU A 80 -19.53 -12.71 17.39
CA GLU A 80 -19.02 -13.14 16.08
C GLU A 80 -19.34 -12.10 15.00
N THR A 81 -20.59 -11.65 14.91
CA THR A 81 -21.03 -10.64 13.94
C THR A 81 -20.25 -9.32 14.11
N ARG A 82 -19.98 -8.89 15.35
CA ARG A 82 -19.18 -7.69 15.61
C ARG A 82 -17.73 -7.85 15.17
N ILE A 83 -17.11 -9.00 15.45
CA ILE A 83 -15.76 -9.33 15.00
C ILE A 83 -15.67 -9.29 13.47
N GLU A 84 -16.63 -9.95 12.79
CA GLU A 84 -16.66 -9.91 11.32
C GLU A 84 -16.80 -8.49 10.75
N ASN A 85 -17.70 -7.69 11.31
CA ASN A 85 -17.93 -6.33 10.85
C ASN A 85 -16.71 -5.44 11.07
N LEU A 86 -16.04 -5.54 12.23
CA LEU A 86 -14.81 -4.83 12.52
C LEU A 86 -13.67 -5.24 11.58
N THR A 87 -13.56 -6.54 11.31
CA THR A 87 -12.54 -7.08 10.39
C THR A 87 -12.79 -6.63 8.95
N LYS A 88 -14.05 -6.66 8.47
CA LYS A 88 -14.42 -6.16 7.14
C LYS A 88 -14.11 -4.67 7.00
N LYS A 89 -14.41 -3.88 8.03
CA LYS A 89 -14.10 -2.45 8.05
C LYS A 89 -12.59 -2.20 7.97
N LEU A 90 -11.80 -2.90 8.80
CA LEU A 90 -10.33 -2.82 8.77
C LEU A 90 -9.74 -3.15 7.41
N GLN A 91 -10.24 -4.20 6.75
CA GLN A 91 -9.79 -4.59 5.41
C GLN A 91 -10.16 -3.53 4.37
N GLY A 92 -11.37 -2.96 4.46
CA GLY A 92 -11.84 -1.90 3.57
C GLY A 92 -11.00 -0.63 3.69
N ASP A 93 -10.86 -0.11 4.91
CA ASP A 93 -10.10 1.12 5.20
C ASP A 93 -8.63 0.98 4.76
N ARG A 94 -8.01 -0.17 5.04
CA ARG A 94 -6.63 -0.46 4.63
C ARG A 94 -6.49 -0.56 3.11
N ALA A 95 -7.40 -1.25 2.42
CA ALA A 95 -7.37 -1.37 0.97
C ALA A 95 -7.54 0.00 0.28
N GLU A 96 -8.39 0.86 0.80
CA GLU A 96 -8.59 2.21 0.29
C GLU A 96 -7.33 3.07 0.49
N ARG A 97 -6.71 3.03 1.66
CA ARG A 97 -5.45 3.72 1.96
C ARG A 97 -4.32 3.27 1.05
N MET A 98 -4.16 1.97 0.83
CA MET A 98 -3.14 1.43 -0.07
C MET A 98 -3.37 1.87 -1.53
N LYS A 99 -4.61 1.89 -2.01
CA LYS A 99 -4.94 2.41 -3.35
C LYS A 99 -4.61 3.89 -3.49
N LYS A 100 -4.88 4.70 -2.46
CA LYS A 100 -4.55 6.13 -2.45
C LYS A 100 -3.05 6.35 -2.50
N SER A 101 -2.29 5.66 -1.66
CA SER A 101 -0.82 5.71 -1.66
C SER A 101 -0.22 5.28 -3.00
N GLN A 102 -0.75 4.22 -3.62
CA GLN A 102 -0.31 3.80 -4.96
C GLN A 102 -0.58 4.86 -6.03
N LYS A 103 -1.72 5.55 -5.99
CA LYS A 103 -2.01 6.66 -6.92
C LYS A 103 -1.08 7.85 -6.71
N GLU A 104 -0.78 8.20 -5.46
CA GLU A 104 0.15 9.28 -5.12
C GLU A 104 1.57 8.96 -5.61
N ASN A 105 2.04 7.72 -5.39
CA ASN A 105 3.33 7.26 -5.88
C ASN A 105 3.40 7.23 -7.42
N ALA A 106 2.35 6.80 -8.11
CA ALA A 106 2.29 6.82 -9.57
C ALA A 106 2.32 8.26 -10.11
N SER A 107 1.65 9.21 -9.45
CA SER A 107 1.70 10.63 -9.80
C SER A 107 3.11 11.20 -9.61
N PHE A 108 3.80 10.87 -8.53
CA PHE A 108 5.18 11.30 -8.28
C PHE A 108 6.14 10.75 -9.34
N LEU A 109 6.04 9.47 -9.69
CA LEU A 109 6.85 8.87 -10.76
C LEU A 109 6.63 9.55 -12.11
N SER A 110 5.38 9.91 -12.45
CA SER A 110 5.09 10.63 -13.69
C SER A 110 5.74 12.03 -13.73
N ILE A 111 5.80 12.72 -12.60
CA ILE A 111 6.50 14.02 -12.49
C ILE A 111 8.02 13.84 -12.69
N VAL A 112 8.61 12.81 -12.08
CA VAL A 112 10.04 12.50 -12.25
C VAL A 112 10.36 12.19 -13.71
N GLN A 113 9.51 11.41 -14.40
CA GLN A 113 9.66 11.12 -15.82
C GLN A 113 9.61 12.38 -16.69
N LEU A 114 8.67 13.29 -16.43
CA LEU A 114 8.60 14.58 -17.14
C LEU A 114 9.85 15.42 -16.95
N PHE A 115 10.42 15.44 -15.74
CA PHE A 115 11.68 16.13 -15.47
C PHE A 115 12.84 15.51 -16.26
N GLN A 116 12.95 14.20 -16.29
CA GLN A 116 13.99 13.50 -17.06
C GLN A 116 13.87 13.79 -18.56
N GLU A 117 12.68 13.71 -19.12
CA GLU A 117 12.43 14.04 -20.53
C GLU A 117 12.78 15.50 -20.87
N GLU A 118 12.53 16.43 -19.96
CA GLU A 118 12.88 17.84 -20.15
C GLU A 118 14.41 18.05 -20.10
N GLU A 119 15.12 17.40 -19.20
CA GLU A 119 16.58 17.43 -19.12
C GLU A 119 17.24 16.81 -20.36
N GLU A 120 16.72 15.68 -20.83
CA GLU A 120 17.17 15.06 -22.09
C GLU A 120 16.94 15.98 -23.29
N ARG A 121 15.81 16.65 -23.36
CA ARG A 121 15.49 17.62 -24.43
C ARG A 121 16.46 18.81 -24.40
N LYS A 122 16.79 19.34 -23.20
CA LYS A 122 17.78 20.41 -23.04
C LYS A 122 19.19 19.98 -23.46
N THR A 123 19.61 18.77 -23.09
CA THR A 123 20.90 18.22 -23.48
C THR A 123 21.01 17.99 -24.98
N MET A 124 19.97 17.46 -25.61
CA MET A 124 19.89 17.28 -27.05
C MET A 124 19.96 18.64 -27.81
N ALA A 125 19.24 19.65 -27.32
CA ALA A 125 19.28 20.98 -27.88
C ALA A 125 20.72 21.60 -27.82
N ARG A 126 21.42 21.40 -26.69
CA ARG A 126 22.84 21.84 -26.55
C ARG A 126 23.78 21.11 -27.52
N ILE A 127 23.58 19.79 -27.66
CA ILE A 127 24.38 19.00 -28.61
C ILE A 127 24.14 19.49 -30.05
N ALA A 128 22.88 19.70 -30.45
CA ALA A 128 22.53 20.21 -31.76
C ALA A 128 23.14 21.59 -32.02
N GLU A 129 23.15 22.48 -31.05
CA GLU A 129 23.78 23.81 -31.18
C GLU A 129 25.32 23.70 -31.33
N MET A 130 25.97 22.83 -30.54
CA MET A 130 27.40 22.56 -30.68
C MET A 130 27.77 21.98 -32.05
N GLN A 131 26.94 21.03 -32.55
CA GLN A 131 27.12 20.47 -33.91
C GLN A 131 26.97 21.52 -34.97
N LYS A 132 25.96 22.39 -34.89
CA LYS A 132 25.78 23.51 -35.81
C LYS A 132 26.98 24.47 -35.84
N GLN A 133 27.51 24.81 -34.65
CA GLN A 133 28.70 25.65 -34.55
C GLN A 133 29.95 24.96 -35.11
N ALA A 134 30.09 23.64 -34.88
CA ALA A 134 31.22 22.90 -35.45
C ALA A 134 31.14 22.82 -36.97
N ILE A 135 29.96 22.59 -37.55
CA ILE A 135 29.75 22.60 -39.00
C ILE A 135 30.06 23.98 -39.58
N LYS A 136 29.63 25.07 -38.93
CA LYS A 136 29.91 26.43 -39.38
C LYS A 136 31.40 26.71 -39.38
N LYS A 137 32.11 26.36 -38.32
CA LYS A 137 33.60 26.54 -38.24
C LYS A 137 34.34 25.73 -39.31
N GLU A 138 33.87 24.51 -39.60
CA GLU A 138 34.48 23.68 -40.62
C GLU A 138 34.19 24.22 -42.04
N ALA A 139 32.96 24.73 -42.28
CA ALA A 139 32.65 25.42 -43.53
C ALA A 139 33.53 26.64 -43.77
N GLU A 140 33.71 27.51 -42.76
CA GLU A 140 34.61 28.66 -42.82
C GLU A 140 36.09 28.25 -43.10
N ARG A 141 36.53 27.13 -42.49
CA ARG A 141 37.87 26.58 -42.76
C ARG A 141 38.03 26.07 -44.19
N LEU A 142 37.00 25.43 -44.73
CA LEU A 142 37.00 24.89 -46.09
C LEU A 142 36.97 26.01 -47.14
N GLU A 143 36.23 27.11 -46.91
CA GLU A 143 36.24 28.28 -47.76
C GLU A 143 37.63 28.87 -47.87
N GLY A 144 38.33 29.03 -46.73
CA GLY A 144 39.74 29.52 -46.75
C GLY A 144 40.72 28.54 -47.39
N MET A 145 40.38 27.26 -47.51
CA MET A 145 41.24 26.25 -48.11
C MET A 145 41.34 26.37 -49.63
N ALA A 146 40.31 26.87 -50.31
CA ALA A 146 40.35 27.15 -51.75
C ALA A 146 41.35 28.25 -52.07
N GLU A 147 41.40 29.35 -51.31
CA GLU A 147 42.42 30.41 -51.45
C GLU A 147 43.84 29.90 -51.18
N TRP A 148 43.98 29.04 -50.14
CA TRP A 148 45.30 28.47 -49.82
C TRP A 148 45.78 27.54 -50.93
N LYS A 149 44.89 26.67 -51.50
CA LYS A 149 45.21 25.82 -52.65
C LYS A 149 45.61 26.66 -53.88
N ALA A 150 44.82 27.69 -54.25
CA ALA A 150 45.13 28.59 -55.36
C ALA A 150 46.49 29.20 -55.19
N ARG A 151 46.86 29.69 -54.00
CA ARG A 151 48.17 30.33 -53.70
C ARG A 151 49.28 29.29 -53.76
N VAL A 152 49.14 28.07 -53.31
CA VAL A 152 50.19 27.03 -53.34
C VAL A 152 50.41 26.46 -54.75
N LEU A 153 49.34 26.31 -55.53
CA LEU A 153 49.39 25.75 -56.89
C LEU A 153 49.67 26.81 -57.95
N GLY A 154 49.65 28.12 -57.62
CA GLY A 154 49.87 29.22 -58.55
C GLY A 154 48.77 29.33 -59.63
N ILE A 155 47.58 28.86 -59.34
CA ILE A 155 46.40 28.88 -60.22
C ILE A 155 45.35 29.86 -59.70
N SER A 156 44.39 30.24 -60.56
CA SER A 156 43.30 31.12 -60.16
C SER A 156 42.37 30.39 -59.15
N GLN A 157 41.66 31.14 -58.33
CA GLN A 157 40.75 30.60 -57.32
C GLN A 157 39.53 29.84 -58.00
N GLU A 158 39.18 30.23 -59.22
CA GLU A 158 38.13 29.64 -60.02
C GLU A 158 38.50 28.25 -60.59
N ASP A 159 39.79 27.96 -60.68
CA ASP A 159 40.31 26.68 -61.22
C ASP A 159 40.60 25.63 -60.12
N VAL A 160 40.23 25.90 -58.85
CA VAL A 160 40.48 25.04 -57.70
C VAL A 160 39.24 24.17 -57.34
N ILE A 161 38.27 24.06 -58.21
CA ILE A 161 37.09 23.24 -57.98
C ILE A 161 37.42 21.76 -58.03
#